data_fe91ebc0a6ab9d0c76683297c9e91cbf
#
_entry.id   fe91ebc0a6ab9d0c76683297c9e91cbf
#
_cell.length_a   1.000
_cell.length_b   1.000
_cell.length_c   1.000
_cell.angle_alpha   90.00
_cell.angle_beta   90.00
_cell.angle_gamma   90.00
#
_symmetry.space_group_name_H-M   'P 1'
#
loop_
_entity.id
_entity.type
_entity.pdbx_description
1 polymer ?
#
loop_
_entity_poly.entity_id
_entity_poly.type
_entity_poly.pdbx_seq_one_letter_code
_entity_poly.pdbx_strand_id
1 'polypeptide(L)' 'MRAGVVYTETVIYSAPEAFASDAPYQTAIVSLDAGGRVTGRVVGDRVQIDDRVVEVEDRGGVPYFRKA' A
#
# COMPACT_ATOMS: atom_id res chain seq x y z
N MET A 1 5.75 12.28 6.34
CA MET A 1 5.11 11.10 5.72
C MET A 1 4.07 10.53 6.64
N ARG A 2 2.99 10.02 6.07
CA ARG A 2 1.90 9.48 6.87
C ARG A 2 2.23 8.06 7.33
N ALA A 3 1.63 7.67 8.46
CA ALA A 3 1.76 6.32 8.99
C ALA A 3 0.38 5.80 9.39
N GLY A 4 0.25 4.50 9.46
CA GLY A 4 -1.00 3.90 9.86
C GLY A 4 -0.90 2.39 10.00
N VAL A 5 -2.06 1.75 9.99
CA VAL A 5 -2.20 0.30 10.17
C VAL A 5 -2.97 -0.25 8.98
N VAL A 6 -2.52 -1.40 8.49
CA VAL A 6 -3.20 -2.07 7.37
C VAL A 6 -4.59 -2.52 7.80
N TYR A 7 -5.61 -1.96 7.14
CA TYR A 7 -7.00 -2.33 7.37
C TYR A 7 -7.37 -3.60 6.59
N THR A 8 -6.95 -3.64 5.32
CA THR A 8 -7.09 -4.82 4.47
C THR A 8 -6.01 -4.77 3.39
N GLU A 9 -5.73 -5.90 2.76
CA GLU A 9 -4.71 -6.00 1.72
C GLU A 9 -5.15 -6.93 0.60
N THR A 10 -4.57 -6.78 -0.56
CA THR A 10 -4.80 -7.63 -1.73
C THR A 10 -3.52 -7.72 -2.54
N VAL A 11 -3.22 -8.91 -3.04
CA VAL A 11 -2.10 -9.10 -3.98
C VAL A 11 -2.66 -9.16 -5.40
N ILE A 12 -2.14 -8.33 -6.27
CA ILE A 12 -2.54 -8.23 -7.66
C ILE A 12 -1.59 -9.07 -8.50
N TYR A 13 -2.09 -10.18 -9.04
CA TYR A 13 -1.30 -11.07 -9.89
C TYR A 13 -1.41 -10.74 -11.37
N SER A 14 -2.54 -10.18 -11.79
CA SER A 14 -2.78 -9.79 -13.17
C SER A 14 -3.22 -8.34 -13.17
N ALA A 15 -2.34 -7.47 -13.63
CA ALA A 15 -2.55 -6.03 -13.59
C ALA A 15 -2.99 -5.50 -14.95
N PRO A 16 -3.64 -4.31 -15.00
CA PRO A 16 -3.86 -3.58 -16.25
C PRO A 16 -2.54 -3.40 -17.00
N GLU A 17 -2.61 -3.26 -18.32
CA GLU A 17 -1.43 -3.16 -19.17
C GLU A 17 -0.43 -2.12 -18.69
N ALA A 18 -0.90 -0.97 -18.20
CA ALA A 18 -0.04 0.08 -17.68
C ALA A 18 0.84 -0.35 -16.50
N PHE A 19 0.44 -1.40 -15.77
CA PHE A 19 1.14 -1.89 -14.58
C PHE A 19 1.58 -3.33 -14.70
N ALA A 20 1.46 -3.93 -15.89
CA ALA A 20 1.75 -5.35 -16.08
C ALA A 20 3.18 -5.74 -15.70
N SER A 21 4.13 -4.84 -15.91
CA SER A 21 5.54 -5.07 -15.55
C SER A 21 5.79 -5.07 -14.04
N ASP A 22 4.85 -4.50 -13.26
CA ASP A 22 4.98 -4.42 -11.80
C ASP A 22 4.31 -5.60 -11.09
N ALA A 23 3.47 -6.36 -11.80
CA ALA A 23 2.78 -7.50 -11.19
C ALA A 23 3.73 -8.68 -10.97
N PRO A 24 3.55 -9.47 -9.88
CA PRO A 24 2.55 -9.25 -8.85
C PRO A 24 2.98 -8.12 -7.89
N TYR A 25 2.00 -7.37 -7.40
CA TYR A 25 2.25 -6.35 -6.38
C TYR A 25 1.12 -6.36 -5.36
N GLN A 26 1.40 -5.84 -4.18
CA GLN A 26 0.42 -5.78 -3.10
C GLN A 26 -0.14 -4.37 -2.99
N THR A 27 -1.46 -4.28 -2.82
CA THR A 27 -2.14 -3.05 -2.44
C THR A 27 -2.72 -3.20 -1.05
N ALA A 28 -2.91 -2.10 -0.36
CA ALA A 28 -3.48 -2.11 0.97
C ALA A 28 -4.36 -0.88 1.18
N ILE A 29 -5.42 -1.06 1.98
CA ILE A 29 -6.16 0.06 2.54
C ILE A 29 -5.55 0.29 3.92
N VAL A 30 -5.05 1.50 4.14
CA VAL A 30 -4.35 1.87 5.37
C VAL A 30 -5.24 2.82 6.17
N SER A 31 -5.51 2.46 7.43
CA SER A 31 -6.13 3.36 8.39
C SER A 31 -5.05 4.27 8.95
N LEU A 32 -5.12 5.55 8.59
CA LEU A 32 -4.09 6.51 8.98
C LEU A 32 -4.20 6.88 10.46
N ASP A 33 -3.05 7.08 11.11
CA ASP A 33 -3.01 7.50 12.51
C ASP A 33 -3.74 8.84 12.71
N ALA A 34 -3.65 9.74 11.73
CA ALA A 34 -4.32 11.04 11.79
C ALA A 34 -5.81 10.97 11.48
N GLY A 35 -6.32 9.81 11.11
CA GLY A 35 -7.72 9.59 10.75
C GLY A 35 -7.91 9.35 9.26
N GLY A 36 -9.00 8.68 8.91
CA GLY A 36 -9.31 8.35 7.52
C GLY A 36 -8.56 7.12 7.03
N ARG A 37 -8.94 6.69 5.83
CA ARG A 37 -8.33 5.54 5.16
C ARG A 37 -7.90 5.94 3.76
N VAL A 38 -6.79 5.36 3.30
CA VAL A 38 -6.30 5.56 1.94
C VAL A 38 -5.92 4.20 1.35
N THR A 39 -6.04 4.10 0.03
CA THR A 39 -5.57 2.92 -0.71
C THR A 39 -4.22 3.26 -1.28
N GLY A 40 -3.23 2.38 -1.07
CA GLY A 40 -1.89 2.57 -1.57
C GLY A 40 -1.26 1.25 -2.01
N ARG A 41 -0.08 1.37 -2.60
CA ARG A 41 0.73 0.20 -2.95
C ARG A 41 1.74 -0.08 -1.86
N VAL A 42 2.05 -1.36 -1.70
CA VAL A 42 3.06 -1.81 -0.74
C VAL A 42 4.34 -2.09 -1.49
N VAL A 43 5.45 -1.54 -0.98
CA VAL A 43 6.80 -1.80 -1.51
C VAL A 43 7.62 -2.52 -0.45
N GLY A 44 8.63 -3.26 -0.89
CA GLY A 44 9.43 -4.06 0.02
C GLY A 44 8.70 -5.33 0.45
N ASP A 45 8.80 -5.67 1.73
CA ASP A 45 8.16 -6.88 2.24
C ASP A 45 6.64 -6.76 2.20
N ARG A 46 5.98 -7.88 1.99
CA ARG A 46 4.52 -7.95 2.07
C ARG A 46 4.05 -7.66 3.49
N VAL A 47 2.86 -7.04 3.58
CA VAL A 47 2.23 -6.72 4.85
C VAL A 47 0.99 -7.57 5.04
N GLN A 48 0.55 -7.65 6.30
CA GLN A 48 -0.67 -8.33 6.71
C GLN A 48 -1.60 -7.32 7.37
N ILE A 49 -2.87 -7.70 7.51
CA ILE A 49 -3.84 -6.91 8.28
C ILE A 49 -3.27 -6.68 9.67
N ASP A 50 -3.44 -5.46 10.17
CA ASP A 50 -2.94 -4.95 11.46
C ASP A 50 -1.45 -4.62 11.49
N ASP A 51 -0.69 -4.86 10.43
CA ASP A 51 0.71 -4.42 10.38
C ASP A 51 0.79 -2.90 10.33
N ARG A 52 1.80 -2.37 11.02
CA ARG A 52 2.14 -0.95 10.93
C ARG A 52 2.90 -0.69 9.64
N VAL A 53 2.52 0.40 8.97
CA VAL A 53 3.17 0.82 7.72
C VAL A 53 3.45 2.31 7.76
N VAL A 54 4.44 2.73 6.97
CA VAL A 54 4.77 4.14 6.79
C VAL A 54 4.76 4.47 5.30
N GLU A 55 4.29 5.66 4.98
CA GLU A 55 4.31 6.16 3.61
C GLU A 55 5.73 6.56 3.26
N VAL A 56 6.23 6.10 2.11
CA VAL A 56 7.58 6.41 1.65
C VAL A 56 7.61 7.35 0.45
N GLU A 57 6.55 7.37 -0.34
CA GLU A 57 6.43 8.32 -1.46
C GLU A 57 4.99 8.38 -1.95
N ASP A 58 4.69 9.36 -2.79
CA ASP A 58 3.45 9.50 -3.50
C ASP A 58 3.78 9.65 -4.98
N ARG A 59 3.19 8.81 -5.82
CA ARG A 59 3.37 8.87 -7.27
C ARG A 59 2.04 9.13 -7.95
N GLY A 60 1.85 10.37 -8.41
CA GLY A 60 0.64 10.72 -9.15
C GLY A 60 -0.64 10.52 -8.34
N GLY A 61 -0.61 10.78 -7.04
CA GLY A 61 -1.75 10.61 -6.17
C GLY A 61 -1.88 9.22 -5.56
N VAL A 62 -0.97 8.29 -5.89
CA VAL A 62 -0.96 6.95 -5.30
C VAL A 62 0.11 6.88 -4.21
N PRO A 63 -0.28 6.77 -2.93
CA PRO A 63 0.71 6.63 -1.87
C PRO A 63 1.35 5.24 -1.88
N TYR A 64 2.65 5.20 -1.60
CA TYR A 64 3.41 3.97 -1.50
C TYR A 64 3.82 3.78 -0.04
N PHE A 65 3.51 2.61 0.50
CA PHE A 65 3.77 2.27 1.90
C PHE A 65 4.76 1.12 2.00
N ARG A 66 5.49 1.08 3.10
CA ARG A 66 6.31 -0.07 3.47
C ARG A 66 6.05 -0.44 4.92
N LYS A 67 6.38 -1.68 5.27
CA LYS A 67 6.30 -2.15 6.64
C LYS A 67 7.20 -1.29 7.54
N ALA A 68 6.65 -0.87 8.65
CA ALA A 68 7.37 -0.05 9.62
C ALA A 68 8.44 -0.87 10.36
#